data_4488e17885370f60e41a76349aabe5ad
#
_entry.id   4488e17885370f60e41a76349aabe5ad
#
_cell.length_a   1.000
_cell.length_b   1.000
_cell.length_c   1.000
_cell.angle_alpha   90.00
_cell.angle_beta   90.00
_cell.angle_gamma   90.00
#
_symmetry.space_group_name_H-M   'P 1'
#
loop_
_entity.id
_entity.type
_entity.pdbx_description
1 polymer ?
#
loop_
_entity_poly.entity_id
_entity_poly.type
_entity_poly.pdbx_seq_one_letter_code
_entity_poly.pdbx_strand_id
1 'polypeptide(L)'
;DKNGQFVTKEYICDNDWTVREITPSEGYLLDTTVHKVGAEPQLYTVEHNQTANDVTEKVVKGNIAIIKHTDNGETQIETPESGAELAVYLKAAGSYEVAEDTERDYLTCDENGFAQTKDMPYGIYTVHQVSGWEGSELMPDFDVFISQNGATYRYLINNAPFNSFIKIVK
;
A
#
# COMPACT_ATOMS: atom_id res chain seq x y z
N ASP A 1 17.80 -1.77 -18.54
CA ASP A 1 18.77 -0.84 -17.92
C ASP A 1 18.07 0.00 -16.86
N LYS A 2 18.77 0.93 -16.22
CA LYS A 2 18.22 1.80 -15.17
C LYS A 2 17.09 2.75 -15.63
N ASN A 3 16.88 2.86 -16.95
CA ASN A 3 15.82 3.70 -17.54
C ASN A 3 14.63 2.84 -17.99
N GLY A 4 14.57 1.56 -17.62
CA GLY A 4 13.54 0.64 -18.06
C GLY A 4 13.66 0.21 -19.52
N GLN A 5 14.80 0.46 -20.16
CA GLN A 5 15.02 0.16 -21.56
C GLN A 5 15.84 -1.11 -21.75
N PHE A 6 15.48 -1.91 -22.73
CA PHE A 6 16.30 -3.02 -23.19
C PHE A 6 16.35 -3.05 -24.73
N VAL A 7 17.42 -3.59 -25.29
CA VAL A 7 17.58 -3.79 -26.71
C VAL A 7 17.86 -5.27 -26.96
N THR A 8 17.09 -5.88 -27.85
CA THR A 8 17.31 -7.26 -28.24
C THR A 8 18.57 -7.37 -29.12
N LYS A 9 19.07 -8.61 -29.30
CA LYS A 9 19.98 -8.90 -30.40
C LYS A 9 19.28 -8.66 -31.73
N GLU A 10 20.04 -8.56 -32.81
CA GLU A 10 19.49 -8.44 -34.15
C GLU A 10 18.73 -9.72 -34.57
N TYR A 11 17.58 -9.53 -35.15
CA TYR A 11 16.76 -10.59 -35.74
C TYR A 11 16.44 -10.26 -37.20
N ILE A 12 16.06 -11.28 -37.97
CA ILE A 12 15.58 -11.11 -39.33
C ILE A 12 14.29 -10.27 -39.27
N CYS A 13 14.22 -9.22 -40.11
CA CYS A 13 13.04 -8.39 -40.21
C CYS A 13 11.87 -9.22 -40.74
N ASP A 14 10.84 -9.38 -39.93
CA ASP A 14 9.60 -10.09 -40.23
C ASP A 14 8.43 -9.39 -39.54
N ASN A 15 7.22 -9.60 -40.02
CA ASN A 15 6.02 -9.01 -39.46
C ASN A 15 5.41 -9.85 -38.32
N ASP A 16 5.97 -11.01 -38.01
CA ASP A 16 5.42 -11.96 -37.06
C ASP A 16 6.04 -11.88 -35.66
N TRP A 17 6.94 -10.93 -35.44
CA TRP A 17 7.55 -10.75 -34.13
C TRP A 17 6.57 -10.16 -33.13
N THR A 18 6.58 -10.69 -31.93
CA THR A 18 5.82 -10.18 -30.78
C THR A 18 6.70 -10.07 -29.55
N VAL A 19 6.37 -9.10 -28.70
CA VAL A 19 6.97 -8.92 -27.38
C VAL A 19 5.86 -9.02 -26.32
N ARG A 20 6.10 -9.73 -25.26
CA ARG A 20 5.24 -9.79 -24.10
C ARG A 20 6.08 -9.81 -22.84
N GLU A 21 5.51 -9.27 -21.77
CA GLU A 21 6.09 -9.42 -20.44
C GLU A 21 5.92 -10.88 -19.96
N ILE A 22 6.95 -11.43 -19.32
CA ILE A 22 6.93 -12.78 -18.74
C ILE A 22 6.86 -12.69 -17.22
N THR A 23 7.54 -11.71 -16.64
CA THR A 23 7.61 -11.49 -15.19
C THR A 23 7.60 -10.00 -14.93
N PRO A 24 6.65 -9.50 -14.15
CA PRO A 24 6.60 -8.08 -13.80
C PRO A 24 7.72 -7.72 -12.83
N SER A 25 8.03 -6.44 -12.75
CA SER A 25 8.84 -5.90 -11.68
C SER A 25 8.13 -6.05 -10.32
N GLU A 26 8.89 -6.11 -9.24
CA GLU A 26 8.32 -6.22 -7.90
C GLU A 26 7.39 -5.02 -7.60
N GLY A 27 6.18 -5.33 -7.12
CA GLY A 27 5.14 -4.33 -6.85
C GLY A 27 4.29 -3.93 -8.04
N TYR A 28 4.49 -4.55 -9.20
CA TYR A 28 3.71 -4.28 -10.41
C TYR A 28 2.90 -5.49 -10.85
N LEU A 29 1.85 -5.25 -11.64
CA LEU A 29 1.02 -6.27 -12.24
C LEU A 29 1.59 -6.65 -13.61
N LEU A 30 1.59 -7.97 -13.90
CA LEU A 30 1.99 -8.49 -15.20
C LEU A 30 1.13 -7.85 -16.31
N ASP A 31 1.78 -7.25 -17.31
CA ASP A 31 1.11 -6.88 -18.55
C ASP A 31 0.96 -8.12 -19.43
N THR A 32 -0.27 -8.59 -19.59
CA THR A 32 -0.60 -9.76 -20.41
C THR A 32 -0.74 -9.42 -21.90
N THR A 33 -0.56 -8.17 -22.28
CA THR A 33 -0.68 -7.71 -23.68
C THR A 33 0.45 -8.29 -24.52
N VAL A 34 0.09 -8.76 -25.71
CA VAL A 34 1.05 -9.16 -26.73
C VAL A 34 1.25 -8.01 -27.72
N HIS A 35 2.42 -7.39 -27.65
CA HIS A 35 2.76 -6.25 -28.49
C HIS A 35 3.36 -6.74 -29.81
N LYS A 36 2.79 -6.33 -30.93
CA LYS A 36 3.34 -6.61 -32.26
C LYS A 36 4.53 -5.70 -32.53
N VAL A 37 5.60 -6.28 -33.03
CA VAL A 37 6.81 -5.57 -33.41
C VAL A 37 7.05 -5.82 -34.91
N GLY A 38 7.34 -4.76 -35.62
CA GLY A 38 7.66 -4.89 -37.03
C GLY A 38 6.47 -5.09 -37.95
N ALA A 39 5.25 -4.74 -37.53
CA ALA A 39 4.03 -4.92 -38.34
C ALA A 39 3.94 -4.02 -39.55
N GLU A 40 4.77 -2.96 -39.65
CA GLU A 40 4.72 -1.99 -40.76
C GLU A 40 6.13 -1.76 -41.32
N PRO A 41 6.46 -2.36 -42.49
CA PRO A 41 7.82 -2.32 -43.07
C PRO A 41 8.37 -0.90 -43.32
N GLN A 42 7.51 0.08 -43.57
CA GLN A 42 7.92 1.47 -43.71
C GLN A 42 8.48 2.12 -42.47
N LEU A 43 8.26 1.52 -41.32
CA LEU A 43 8.79 1.98 -40.02
C LEU A 43 10.18 1.40 -39.71
N TYR A 44 10.69 0.49 -40.52
CA TYR A 44 12.03 -0.07 -40.36
C TYR A 44 13.12 0.87 -40.85
N THR A 45 13.12 2.06 -40.31
CA THR A 45 14.25 2.99 -40.41
C THR A 45 15.02 2.92 -39.11
N VAL A 46 16.25 3.42 -39.13
CA VAL A 46 17.07 3.50 -37.89
C VAL A 46 16.36 4.29 -36.79
N GLU A 47 15.57 5.28 -37.17
CA GLU A 47 14.79 6.10 -36.24
C GLU A 47 13.58 5.34 -35.67
N HIS A 48 12.94 4.52 -36.46
CA HIS A 48 11.76 3.75 -36.07
C HIS A 48 12.09 2.41 -35.44
N ASN A 49 13.29 1.93 -35.61
CA ASN A 49 13.80 0.76 -34.90
C ASN A 49 13.78 0.95 -33.37
N GLN A 50 13.52 2.15 -32.90
CA GLN A 50 13.49 2.53 -31.49
C GLN A 50 12.09 2.60 -30.90
N THR A 51 11.07 2.55 -31.71
CA THR A 51 9.69 2.60 -31.24
C THR A 51 9.20 1.20 -30.82
N ALA A 52 9.78 0.68 -29.76
CA ALA A 52 8.99 -0.19 -28.93
C ALA A 52 7.82 0.62 -28.38
N ASN A 53 6.63 0.02 -28.35
CA ASN A 53 5.49 0.60 -27.68
C ASN A 53 5.86 0.88 -26.22
N ASP A 54 5.54 2.05 -25.71
CA ASP A 54 5.65 2.31 -24.29
C ASP A 54 4.70 1.36 -23.57
N VAL A 55 5.25 0.51 -22.72
CA VAL A 55 4.48 -0.39 -21.88
C VAL A 55 4.43 0.24 -20.50
N THR A 56 3.23 0.55 -20.05
CA THR A 56 3.01 1.11 -18.72
C THR A 56 2.52 0.02 -17.80
N GLU A 57 3.32 -0.33 -16.81
CA GLU A 57 2.96 -1.28 -15.77
C GLU A 57 2.03 -0.65 -14.75
N LYS A 58 1.08 -1.44 -14.24
CA LYS A 58 0.17 -1.04 -13.17
C LYS A 58 0.74 -1.46 -11.83
N VAL A 59 0.81 -0.53 -10.89
CA VAL A 59 1.24 -0.80 -9.51
C VAL A 59 0.22 -1.67 -8.80
N VAL A 60 0.67 -2.67 -8.05
CA VAL A 60 -0.13 -3.41 -7.08
C VAL A 60 -0.66 -2.43 -6.04
N LYS A 61 -1.95 -2.52 -5.71
CA LYS A 61 -2.59 -1.69 -4.69
C LYS A 61 -3.46 -2.53 -3.78
N GLY A 62 -3.53 -2.13 -2.51
CA GLY A 62 -4.42 -2.70 -1.51
C GLY A 62 -4.79 -1.67 -0.46
N ASN A 63 -5.64 -2.05 0.48
CA ASN A 63 -6.05 -1.18 1.56
C ASN A 63 -5.94 -1.86 2.93
N ILE A 64 -5.90 -1.04 3.97
CA ILE A 64 -5.79 -1.46 5.37
C ILE A 64 -7.09 -1.09 6.08
N ALA A 65 -7.76 -2.08 6.65
CA ALA A 65 -8.98 -1.90 7.43
C ALA A 65 -8.70 -2.20 8.91
N ILE A 66 -9.15 -1.31 9.77
CA ILE A 66 -8.91 -1.40 11.21
C ILE A 66 -10.26 -1.38 11.91
N ILE A 67 -10.44 -2.27 12.88
CA ILE A 67 -11.51 -2.23 13.86
C ILE A 67 -10.86 -1.95 15.20
N LYS A 68 -11.10 -0.78 15.73
CA LYS A 68 -10.52 -0.28 16.96
C LYS A 68 -11.52 -0.41 18.10
N HIS A 69 -11.13 -1.16 19.13
CA HIS A 69 -11.89 -1.31 20.36
C HIS A 69 -11.08 -0.88 21.56
N THR A 70 -11.75 -0.59 22.65
CA THR A 70 -11.15 -0.28 23.94
C THR A 70 -11.81 -1.12 25.01
N ASP A 71 -10.99 -1.71 25.90
CA ASP A 71 -11.46 -2.29 27.13
C ASP A 71 -11.67 -1.14 28.14
N ASN A 72 -12.89 -0.95 28.61
CA ASN A 72 -13.21 0.08 29.61
C ASN A 72 -12.82 -0.31 31.04
N GLY A 73 -12.24 -1.51 31.24
CA GLY A 73 -11.81 -2.01 32.54
C GLY A 73 -12.94 -2.46 33.47
N GLU A 74 -14.20 -2.28 33.06
CA GLU A 74 -15.38 -2.59 33.91
C GLU A 74 -16.17 -3.80 33.39
N THR A 75 -16.09 -4.05 32.09
CA THR A 75 -16.80 -5.15 31.44
C THR A 75 -15.86 -5.95 30.57
N GLN A 76 -16.18 -7.21 30.32
CA GLN A 76 -15.46 -8.03 29.35
C GLN A 76 -15.91 -7.76 27.89
N ILE A 77 -16.74 -6.76 27.70
CA ILE A 77 -17.25 -6.38 26.38
C ILE A 77 -16.38 -5.27 25.84
N GLU A 78 -15.71 -5.56 24.75
CA GLU A 78 -14.94 -4.61 23.98
C GLU A 78 -15.88 -3.52 23.39
N THR A 79 -15.54 -2.28 23.62
CA THR A 79 -16.33 -1.14 23.15
C THR A 79 -15.67 -0.53 21.92
N PRO A 80 -16.41 -0.30 20.80
CA PRO A 80 -15.85 0.40 19.65
C PRO A 80 -15.32 1.78 20.03
N GLU A 81 -14.07 2.06 19.68
CA GLU A 81 -13.42 3.34 19.96
C GLU A 81 -13.73 4.34 18.82
N SER A 82 -14.96 4.87 18.84
CA SER A 82 -15.38 5.90 17.89
C SER A 82 -14.56 7.18 18.06
N GLY A 83 -14.15 7.78 16.94
CA GLY A 83 -13.38 9.03 16.91
C GLY A 83 -11.87 8.83 17.11
N ALA A 84 -11.38 7.59 17.31
CA ALA A 84 -9.94 7.36 17.33
C ALA A 84 -9.32 7.71 15.98
N GLU A 85 -8.18 8.40 16.00
CA GLU A 85 -7.50 8.87 14.80
C GLU A 85 -6.22 8.09 14.55
N LEU A 86 -5.99 7.73 13.28
CA LEU A 86 -4.88 6.91 12.84
C LEU A 86 -4.19 7.57 11.65
N ALA A 87 -2.88 7.67 11.69
CA ALA A 87 -2.03 8.05 10.56
C ALA A 87 -1.42 6.77 9.95
N VAL A 88 -1.61 6.59 8.66
CA VAL A 88 -1.02 5.48 7.89
C VAL A 88 -0.09 6.08 6.85
N TYR A 89 1.15 5.61 6.78
CA TYR A 89 2.13 6.17 5.85
C TYR A 89 3.18 5.13 5.45
N LEU A 90 3.75 5.32 4.26
CA LEU A 90 4.83 4.47 3.76
C LEU A 90 6.02 4.52 4.74
N LYS A 91 6.40 3.37 5.28
CA LYS A 91 7.48 3.28 6.29
C LYS A 91 8.80 3.89 5.82
N ALA A 92 9.12 3.73 4.53
CA ALA A 92 10.35 4.27 3.96
C ALA A 92 10.39 5.81 3.96
N ALA A 93 9.24 6.49 4.05
CA ALA A 93 9.17 7.95 4.18
C ALA A 93 9.60 8.43 5.58
N GLY A 94 9.52 7.57 6.59
CA GLY A 94 9.92 7.86 7.97
C GLY A 94 8.87 8.57 8.81
N SER A 95 7.98 9.39 8.22
CA SER A 95 6.84 10.00 8.91
C SER A 95 5.68 10.29 7.95
N TYR A 96 4.50 10.55 8.54
CA TYR A 96 3.29 10.89 7.79
C TYR A 96 3.46 12.17 6.96
N GLU A 97 4.14 13.19 7.50
CA GLU A 97 4.30 14.49 6.84
C GLU A 97 5.22 14.43 5.62
N VAL A 98 6.15 13.47 5.60
CA VAL A 98 7.14 13.29 4.53
C VAL A 98 6.62 12.39 3.41
N ALA A 99 5.69 11.48 3.72
CA ALA A 99 5.13 10.57 2.73
C ALA A 99 4.31 11.32 1.67
N GLU A 100 4.37 10.85 0.44
CA GLU A 100 3.57 11.38 -0.66
C GLU A 100 2.07 11.15 -0.42
N ASP A 101 1.21 11.99 -1.01
CA ASP A 101 -0.24 11.88 -0.83
C ASP A 101 -0.83 10.52 -1.27
N THR A 102 -0.19 9.85 -2.22
CA THR A 102 -0.56 8.50 -2.65
C THR A 102 -0.13 7.42 -1.68
N GLU A 103 0.81 7.72 -0.78
CA GLU A 103 1.48 6.79 0.13
C GLU A 103 1.14 7.06 1.59
N ARG A 104 0.15 7.87 1.85
CA ARG A 104 -0.36 8.16 3.19
C ARG A 104 -1.87 8.29 3.21
N ASP A 105 -2.45 8.04 4.36
CA ASP A 105 -3.87 8.29 4.64
C ASP A 105 -4.08 8.64 6.11
N TYR A 106 -5.09 9.46 6.39
CA TYR A 106 -5.47 9.85 7.75
C TYR A 106 -6.88 9.38 8.01
N LEU A 107 -7.06 8.57 9.03
CA LEU A 107 -8.30 7.86 9.29
C LEU A 107 -8.92 8.32 10.62
N THR A 108 -10.24 8.36 10.64
CA THR A 108 -11.02 8.52 11.88
C THR A 108 -11.98 7.35 11.98
N CYS A 109 -11.95 6.64 13.11
CA CYS A 109 -12.83 5.52 13.36
C CYS A 109 -14.30 5.96 13.48
N ASP A 110 -15.19 5.25 12.81
CA ASP A 110 -16.63 5.45 12.87
C ASP A 110 -17.24 4.97 14.20
N GLU A 111 -18.58 4.99 14.29
CA GLU A 111 -19.33 4.55 15.47
C GLU A 111 -19.15 3.06 15.82
N ASN A 112 -18.69 2.26 14.89
CA ASN A 112 -18.35 0.85 15.07
C ASN A 112 -16.86 0.63 15.35
N GLY A 113 -16.08 1.71 15.52
CA GLY A 113 -14.64 1.65 15.64
C GLY A 113 -13.93 1.30 14.34
N PHE A 114 -14.62 1.36 13.20
CA PHE A 114 -14.06 0.97 11.91
C PHE A 114 -13.46 2.15 11.17
N ALA A 115 -12.30 1.91 10.56
CA ALA A 115 -11.65 2.81 9.62
C ALA A 115 -10.94 2.01 8.52
N GLN A 116 -10.86 2.58 7.32
CA GLN A 116 -10.18 1.93 6.19
C GLN A 116 -9.47 2.97 5.33
N THR A 117 -8.25 2.63 4.90
CA THR A 117 -7.50 3.48 3.96
C THR A 117 -8.11 3.44 2.56
N LYS A 118 -7.79 4.43 1.74
CA LYS A 118 -7.86 4.31 0.29
C LYS A 118 -6.97 3.16 -0.20
N ASP A 119 -7.05 2.84 -1.49
CA ASP A 119 -6.10 1.92 -2.12
C ASP A 119 -4.70 2.55 -2.16
N MET A 120 -3.76 1.94 -1.47
CA MET A 120 -2.38 2.38 -1.34
C MET A 120 -1.44 1.50 -2.16
N PRO A 121 -0.36 2.05 -2.74
CA PRO A 121 0.59 1.30 -3.55
C PRO A 121 1.29 0.17 -2.78
N TYR A 122 1.90 -0.75 -3.52
CA TYR A 122 2.82 -1.76 -2.97
C TYR A 122 3.86 -1.14 -2.03
N GLY A 123 4.02 -1.70 -0.84
CA GLY A 123 5.00 -1.24 0.14
C GLY A 123 4.66 -1.62 1.57
N ILE A 124 5.58 -1.32 2.48
CA ILE A 124 5.38 -1.49 3.93
C ILE A 124 4.90 -0.16 4.49
N TYR A 125 3.77 -0.19 5.19
CA TYR A 125 3.13 0.96 5.79
C TYR A 125 3.15 0.86 7.30
N THR A 126 3.48 1.95 7.97
CA THR A 126 3.33 2.09 9.42
C THR A 126 1.94 2.62 9.72
N VAL A 127 1.26 1.98 10.66
CA VAL A 127 0.00 2.42 11.24
C VAL A 127 0.30 2.97 12.64
N HIS A 128 0.02 4.26 12.83
CA HIS A 128 0.27 5.02 14.06
C HIS A 128 -1.04 5.58 14.59
N GLN A 129 -1.35 5.34 15.87
CA GLN A 129 -2.51 5.96 16.50
C GLN A 129 -2.15 7.37 16.99
N VAL A 130 -2.83 8.37 16.44
CA VAL A 130 -2.61 9.79 16.76
C VAL A 130 -3.37 10.19 18.00
N SER A 131 -4.62 9.75 18.13
CA SER A 131 -5.49 10.06 19.26
C SER A 131 -6.47 8.91 19.54
N GLY A 132 -7.04 8.93 20.75
CA GLY A 132 -8.03 7.96 21.20
C GLY A 132 -8.80 8.49 22.40
N TRP A 133 -9.57 7.63 23.08
CA TRP A 133 -10.35 8.04 24.23
C TRP A 133 -9.45 8.39 25.42
N GLU A 134 -9.88 9.42 26.15
CA GLU A 134 -9.20 9.83 27.38
C GLU A 134 -9.14 8.69 28.39
N GLY A 135 -7.95 8.47 28.97
CA GLY A 135 -7.70 7.39 29.91
C GLY A 135 -7.35 6.02 29.32
N SER A 136 -7.30 5.93 27.99
CA SER A 136 -6.80 4.74 27.29
C SER A 136 -5.37 4.92 26.81
N GLU A 137 -4.59 3.84 26.83
CA GLU A 137 -3.27 3.83 26.20
C GLU A 137 -3.42 3.85 24.68
N LEU A 138 -2.56 4.60 24.00
CA LEU A 138 -2.47 4.49 22.55
C LEU A 138 -1.83 3.14 22.17
N MET A 139 -2.28 2.55 21.08
CA MET A 139 -1.68 1.33 20.59
C MET A 139 -0.24 1.58 20.13
N PRO A 140 0.67 0.60 20.27
CA PRO A 140 1.98 0.68 19.63
C PRO A 140 1.85 0.68 18.11
N ASP A 141 2.78 1.35 17.45
CA ASP A 141 2.88 1.31 16.00
C ASP A 141 3.08 -0.11 15.49
N PHE A 142 2.50 -0.41 14.34
CA PHE A 142 2.75 -1.67 13.66
C PHE A 142 2.83 -1.48 12.15
N ASP A 143 3.44 -2.44 11.48
CA ASP A 143 3.66 -2.39 10.04
C ASP A 143 2.74 -3.36 9.30
N VAL A 144 2.30 -2.93 8.12
CA VAL A 144 1.49 -3.72 7.18
C VAL A 144 2.17 -3.73 5.83
N PHE A 145 2.38 -4.92 5.27
CA PHE A 145 2.93 -5.06 3.92
C PHE A 145 1.81 -5.25 2.89
N ILE A 146 1.57 -4.23 2.08
CA ILE A 146 0.67 -4.29 0.93
C ILE A 146 1.42 -4.94 -0.23
N SER A 147 1.10 -6.21 -0.52
CA SER A 147 1.80 -7.02 -1.52
C SER A 147 0.88 -7.71 -2.53
N GLN A 148 -0.44 -7.65 -2.32
CA GLN A 148 -1.42 -8.30 -3.18
C GLN A 148 -2.43 -7.29 -3.72
N ASN A 149 -2.62 -7.31 -5.03
CA ASN A 149 -3.55 -6.38 -5.68
C ASN A 149 -5.01 -6.64 -5.28
N GLY A 150 -5.69 -5.57 -4.87
CA GLY A 150 -7.08 -5.61 -4.43
C GLY A 150 -7.30 -6.23 -3.06
N ALA A 151 -6.24 -6.55 -2.31
CA ALA A 151 -6.38 -7.12 -0.97
C ALA A 151 -6.74 -6.06 0.06
N THR A 152 -7.56 -6.46 1.04
CA THR A 152 -7.84 -5.71 2.26
C THR A 152 -7.15 -6.39 3.44
N TYR A 153 -6.21 -5.71 4.05
CA TYR A 153 -5.48 -6.17 5.25
C TYR A 153 -6.24 -5.73 6.48
N ARG A 154 -6.81 -6.69 7.24
CA ARG A 154 -7.75 -6.41 8.35
C ARG A 154 -7.12 -6.66 9.70
N TYR A 155 -7.28 -5.71 10.60
CA TYR A 155 -6.77 -5.75 11.97
C TYR A 155 -7.86 -5.42 12.98
N LEU A 156 -7.97 -6.25 14.01
CA LEU A 156 -8.77 -5.96 15.21
C LEU A 156 -7.80 -5.57 16.33
N ILE A 157 -7.97 -4.39 16.88
CA ILE A 157 -7.05 -3.81 17.86
C ILE A 157 -7.82 -3.39 19.11
N ASN A 158 -7.34 -3.87 20.26
CA ASN A 158 -7.83 -3.47 21.58
C ASN A 158 -6.79 -2.64 22.32
N ASN A 159 -7.23 -1.53 22.90
CA ASN A 159 -6.43 -0.77 23.86
C ASN A 159 -6.76 -1.21 25.28
N ALA A 160 -5.72 -1.24 26.13
CA ALA A 160 -5.89 -1.41 27.57
C ALA A 160 -6.15 -0.04 28.24
N PRO A 161 -6.92 -0.01 29.34
CA PRO A 161 -7.06 1.20 30.14
C PRO A 161 -5.75 1.52 30.88
N PHE A 162 -5.51 2.81 31.10
CA PHE A 162 -4.44 3.26 31.98
C PHE A 162 -4.70 2.81 33.41
N ASN A 163 -3.84 1.96 33.95
CA ASN A 163 -3.87 1.52 35.35
C ASN A 163 -2.78 2.24 36.15
N SER A 164 -3.16 2.98 37.21
CA SER A 164 -2.22 3.58 38.14
C SER A 164 -2.42 3.05 39.54
N PHE A 165 -1.31 2.88 40.28
CA PHE A 165 -1.33 2.45 41.65
C PHE A 165 -1.15 3.64 42.59
N ILE A 166 -2.02 3.75 43.60
CA ILE A 166 -1.86 4.71 44.69
C ILE A 166 -1.14 3.99 45.86
N LYS A 167 0.09 4.40 46.13
CA LYS A 167 0.81 3.91 47.33
C LYS A 167 0.57 4.86 48.47
N ILE A 168 -0.14 4.40 49.49
CA ILE A 168 -0.32 5.13 50.74
C ILE A 168 0.75 4.66 51.75
N VAL A 169 1.60 5.57 52.20
CA VAL A 169 2.55 5.34 53.28
C VAL A 169 1.99 6.02 54.53
N LYS A 170 1.75 5.22 55.57
CA LYS A 170 1.23 5.68 56.87
C LYS A 170 2.36 5.80 57.86
#